data_b577fd464411fdf274b15e46b00a80a8
#
_entry.id   b577fd464411fdf274b15e46b00a80a8
#
_cell.length_a   1.000
_cell.length_b   1.000
_cell.length_c   1.000
_cell.angle_alpha   90.00
_cell.angle_beta   90.00
_cell.angle_gamma   90.00
#
_symmetry.space_group_name_H-M   'P 1'
#
loop_
_entity.id
_entity.type
_entity.pdbx_description
1 polymer ?
#
loop_
_entity_poly.entity_id
_entity_poly.type
_entity_poly.pdbx_seq_one_letter_code
_entity_poly.pdbx_strand_id
1 'polypeptide(L)'
;DVRELGADFLAFSAHKALGRMGIGVLWGRHELLDAMPPMLTGGEMIDSVTEQDATWASVPEKFEAGTQDAAGIYATGAALTYLTRTVGYDAVAARESALVPYLMGRMAELDFIDVIGPADASAHHGVVSFNVRGVHPHDVASILDASGVCIRAGHHCAQPLLTWLGVENL
;
A
#
# COMPACT_ATOMS: atom_id res chain seq x y z
N ASP A 1 -9.26 -12.09 2.34
CA ASP A 1 -10.34 -11.81 3.33
C ASP A 1 -9.70 -11.46 4.68
N VAL A 2 -10.09 -10.32 5.27
CA VAL A 2 -9.57 -9.83 6.56
C VAL A 2 -9.84 -10.80 7.72
N ARG A 3 -10.91 -11.58 7.63
CA ARG A 3 -11.25 -12.60 8.64
C ARG A 3 -10.29 -13.78 8.59
N GLU A 4 -9.88 -14.19 7.39
CA GLU A 4 -8.89 -15.25 7.18
C GLU A 4 -7.50 -14.81 7.64
N LEU A 5 -7.18 -13.50 7.48
CA LEU A 5 -5.95 -12.91 8.00
C LEU A 5 -5.91 -12.86 9.53
N GLY A 6 -7.06 -12.99 10.20
CA GLY A 6 -7.16 -12.83 11.66
C GLY A 6 -6.81 -11.42 12.14
N ALA A 7 -6.95 -10.42 11.28
CA ALA A 7 -6.63 -9.05 11.61
C ALA A 7 -7.71 -8.43 12.51
N ASP A 8 -7.30 -7.61 13.47
CA ASP A 8 -8.18 -6.76 14.27
C ASP A 8 -8.45 -5.43 13.55
N PHE A 9 -7.46 -4.92 12.85
CA PHE A 9 -7.53 -3.72 12.02
C PHE A 9 -6.79 -3.93 10.69
N LEU A 10 -7.30 -3.35 9.62
CA LEU A 10 -6.64 -3.27 8.32
C LEU A 10 -6.79 -1.86 7.77
N ALA A 11 -5.67 -1.24 7.38
CA ALA A 11 -5.69 0.06 6.73
C ALA A 11 -5.01 -0.01 5.36
N PHE A 12 -5.56 0.68 4.37
CA PHE A 12 -4.92 0.81 3.08
C PHE A 12 -5.24 2.15 2.39
N SER A 13 -4.37 2.54 1.48
CA SER A 13 -4.56 3.74 0.65
C SER A 13 -5.15 3.35 -0.70
N ALA A 14 -6.22 4.01 -1.10
CA ALA A 14 -6.96 3.68 -2.32
C ALA A 14 -6.09 3.78 -3.60
N HIS A 15 -5.16 4.75 -3.67
CA HIS A 15 -4.28 4.91 -4.83
C HIS A 15 -3.35 3.70 -5.08
N LYS A 16 -3.10 2.85 -4.08
CA LYS A 16 -2.36 1.59 -4.25
C LYS A 16 -3.23 0.43 -4.75
N ALA A 17 -4.55 0.65 -4.80
CA ALA A 17 -5.55 -0.28 -5.31
C ALA A 17 -6.33 0.32 -6.49
N LEU A 18 -5.65 1.04 -7.39
CA LEU A 18 -6.17 1.71 -8.59
C LEU A 18 -7.16 2.85 -8.30
N GLY A 19 -7.38 3.20 -7.04
CA GLY A 19 -8.27 4.27 -6.61
C GLY A 19 -7.61 5.65 -6.63
N ARG A 20 -8.37 6.65 -6.20
CA ARG A 20 -7.91 8.04 -6.14
C ARG A 20 -6.93 8.27 -5.00
N MET A 21 -5.97 9.19 -5.19
CA MET A 21 -5.16 9.73 -4.09
C MET A 21 -6.03 10.53 -3.11
N GLY A 22 -5.62 10.57 -1.84
CA GLY A 22 -6.30 11.29 -0.77
C GLY A 22 -7.40 10.48 -0.07
N ILE A 23 -7.70 9.27 -0.54
CA ILE A 23 -8.64 8.36 0.10
C ILE A 23 -7.89 7.21 0.74
N GLY A 24 -8.25 6.90 1.99
CA GLY A 24 -7.82 5.71 2.70
C GLY A 24 -9.03 4.99 3.32
N VAL A 25 -8.84 3.73 3.64
CA VAL A 25 -9.86 2.90 4.28
C VAL A 25 -9.25 2.31 5.55
N LEU A 26 -9.96 2.42 6.66
CA LEU A 26 -9.71 1.65 7.88
C LEU A 26 -10.85 0.66 8.04
N TRP A 27 -10.52 -0.62 8.03
CA TRP A 27 -11.40 -1.67 8.50
C TRP A 27 -10.99 -2.06 9.92
N GLY A 28 -11.95 -2.33 10.78
CA GLY A 28 -11.70 -2.82 12.12
C GLY A 28 -12.87 -3.66 12.62
N ARG A 29 -12.59 -4.52 13.59
CA ARG A 29 -13.65 -5.25 14.30
C ARG A 29 -14.54 -4.24 15.01
N HIS A 30 -15.86 -4.40 14.86
CA HIS A 30 -16.82 -3.41 15.32
C HIS A 30 -16.66 -3.09 16.82
N GLU A 31 -16.49 -4.12 17.65
CA GLU A 31 -16.31 -3.97 19.10
C GLU A 31 -15.05 -3.17 19.49
N LEU A 32 -14.00 -3.24 18.67
CA LEU A 32 -12.77 -2.48 18.89
C LEU A 32 -12.92 -1.04 18.44
N LEU A 33 -13.54 -0.82 17.27
CA LEU A 33 -13.83 0.53 16.78
C LEU A 33 -14.79 1.25 17.72
N ASP A 34 -15.79 0.55 18.24
CA ASP A 34 -16.77 1.15 19.18
C ASP A 34 -16.11 1.57 20.50
N ALA A 35 -15.15 0.81 20.98
CA ALA A 35 -14.39 1.13 22.20
C ALA A 35 -13.35 2.25 22.01
N MET A 36 -12.91 2.53 20.76
CA MET A 36 -11.89 3.55 20.50
C MET A 36 -12.49 4.96 20.54
N PRO A 37 -11.78 5.96 21.10
CA PRO A 37 -12.16 7.36 20.92
C PRO A 37 -11.88 7.80 19.46
N PRO A 38 -12.67 8.75 18.90
CA PRO A 38 -12.37 9.32 17.60
C PRO A 38 -11.06 10.13 17.68
N MET A 39 -10.28 10.10 16.60
CA MET A 39 -9.04 10.87 16.48
C MET A 39 -9.30 12.31 16.02
N LEU A 40 -10.27 12.49 15.14
CA LEU A 40 -10.70 13.79 14.61
C LEU A 40 -12.16 14.02 14.98
N THR A 41 -12.50 15.27 15.25
CA THR A 41 -13.87 15.67 15.60
C THR A 41 -14.37 16.72 14.62
N GLY A 42 -15.68 16.74 14.37
CA GLY A 42 -16.31 17.69 13.44
C GLY A 42 -17.78 17.37 13.23
N GLY A 43 -18.39 17.96 12.22
CA GLY A 43 -19.75 17.66 11.83
C GLY A 43 -19.96 16.19 11.45
N GLU A 44 -21.19 15.72 11.47
CA GLU A 44 -21.66 14.37 11.10
C GLU A 44 -21.25 13.23 12.06
N MET A 45 -20.12 13.35 12.77
CA MET A 45 -19.58 12.29 13.63
C MET A 45 -20.01 12.39 15.10
N ILE A 46 -20.78 13.40 15.47
CA ILE A 46 -21.30 13.64 16.83
C ILE A 46 -22.78 13.26 16.91
N ASP A 47 -23.20 12.74 18.07
CA ASP A 47 -24.59 12.54 18.43
C ASP A 47 -25.12 13.77 19.20
N SER A 48 -24.36 14.24 20.20
CA SER A 48 -24.69 15.42 21.00
C SER A 48 -23.42 16.17 21.39
N VAL A 49 -23.50 17.49 21.52
CA VAL A 49 -22.39 18.34 21.95
C VAL A 49 -22.88 19.46 22.88
N THR A 50 -22.10 19.71 23.92
CA THR A 50 -22.26 20.83 24.84
C THR A 50 -21.00 21.67 24.87
N GLU A 51 -20.94 22.70 25.69
CA GLU A 51 -19.72 23.52 25.85
C GLU A 51 -18.56 22.75 26.51
N GLN A 52 -18.82 21.66 27.23
CA GLN A 52 -17.85 20.90 28.01
C GLN A 52 -17.68 19.45 27.58
N ASP A 53 -18.65 18.90 26.85
CA ASP A 53 -18.67 17.48 26.55
C ASP A 53 -19.37 17.18 25.23
N ALA A 54 -19.09 16.00 24.68
CA ALA A 54 -19.72 15.50 23.44
C ALA A 54 -19.93 13.98 23.51
N THR A 55 -20.98 13.53 22.85
CA THR A 55 -21.20 12.12 22.54
C THR A 55 -21.06 11.87 21.05
N TRP A 56 -20.63 10.69 20.70
CA TRP A 56 -20.25 10.36 19.32
C TRP A 56 -21.36 9.55 18.64
N ALA A 57 -21.47 9.73 17.33
CA ALA A 57 -22.29 8.87 16.49
C ALA A 57 -21.80 7.42 16.56
N SER A 58 -22.60 6.50 16.06
CA SER A 58 -22.21 5.09 15.93
C SER A 58 -21.05 4.90 14.94
N VAL A 59 -20.40 3.76 14.99
CA VAL A 59 -19.47 3.32 13.93
C VAL A 59 -20.31 2.99 12.68
N PRO A 60 -19.92 3.43 11.48
CA PRO A 60 -18.62 4.05 11.08
C PRO A 60 -18.55 5.58 11.23
N GLU A 61 -19.65 6.29 11.32
CA GLU A 61 -19.75 7.76 11.28
C GLU A 61 -18.88 8.42 12.36
N LYS A 62 -18.72 7.78 13.50
CA LYS A 62 -17.83 8.19 14.61
C LYS A 62 -16.41 8.55 14.16
N PHE A 63 -15.92 7.97 13.08
CA PHE A 63 -14.58 8.19 12.54
C PHE A 63 -14.55 9.04 11.26
N GLU A 64 -15.70 9.52 10.80
CA GLU A 64 -15.86 10.26 9.56
C GLU A 64 -16.23 11.73 9.82
N ALA A 65 -15.27 12.49 10.39
CA ALA A 65 -15.50 13.87 10.77
C ALA A 65 -15.55 14.82 9.56
N GLY A 66 -16.62 15.63 9.49
CA GLY A 66 -16.86 16.62 8.45
C GLY A 66 -17.36 16.03 7.14
N THR A 67 -17.55 16.90 6.15
CA THR A 67 -18.03 16.47 4.82
C THR A 67 -17.00 15.59 4.12
N GLN A 68 -17.36 14.36 3.86
CA GLN A 68 -16.50 13.37 3.23
C GLN A 68 -16.33 13.61 1.73
N ASP A 69 -15.19 13.20 1.14
CA ASP A 69 -14.99 13.20 -0.31
C ASP A 69 -15.81 12.07 -0.97
N ALA A 70 -17.10 12.30 -1.15
CA ALA A 70 -18.02 11.33 -1.73
C ALA A 70 -17.58 10.87 -3.13
N ALA A 71 -17.01 11.76 -3.94
CA ALA A 71 -16.52 11.42 -5.27
C ALA A 71 -15.30 10.46 -5.19
N GLY A 72 -14.37 10.71 -4.26
CA GLY A 72 -13.22 9.84 -4.02
C GLY A 72 -13.61 8.48 -3.44
N ILE A 73 -14.60 8.45 -2.54
CA ILE A 73 -15.14 7.20 -1.98
C ILE A 73 -15.80 6.36 -3.09
N TYR A 74 -16.65 6.97 -3.90
CA TYR A 74 -17.29 6.29 -5.04
C TYR A 74 -16.25 5.76 -6.04
N ALA A 75 -15.26 6.57 -6.40
CA ALA A 75 -14.18 6.16 -7.31
C ALA A 75 -13.36 4.99 -6.73
N THR A 76 -13.13 4.97 -5.42
CA THR A 76 -12.46 3.86 -4.75
C THR A 76 -13.28 2.57 -4.84
N GLY A 77 -14.60 2.63 -4.62
CA GLY A 77 -15.50 1.50 -4.80
C GLY A 77 -15.49 0.95 -6.24
N ALA A 78 -15.49 1.84 -7.23
CA ALA A 78 -15.38 1.46 -8.64
C ALA A 78 -14.04 0.78 -8.96
N ALA A 79 -12.92 1.32 -8.45
CA ALA A 79 -11.59 0.74 -8.63
C ALA A 79 -11.48 -0.65 -8.00
N LEU A 80 -11.95 -0.83 -6.78
CA LEU A 80 -11.97 -2.13 -6.11
C LEU A 80 -12.88 -3.13 -6.85
N THR A 81 -14.00 -2.69 -7.38
CA THR A 81 -14.89 -3.53 -8.22
C THR A 81 -14.19 -3.96 -9.50
N TYR A 82 -13.50 -3.05 -10.16
CA TYR A 82 -12.70 -3.37 -11.36
C TYR A 82 -11.60 -4.38 -11.04
N LEU A 83 -10.83 -4.15 -9.98
CA LEU A 83 -9.76 -5.03 -9.56
C LEU A 83 -10.26 -6.44 -9.21
N THR A 84 -11.39 -6.54 -8.51
CA THR A 84 -11.91 -7.83 -8.03
C THR A 84 -12.72 -8.59 -9.06
N ARG A 85 -13.49 -7.89 -9.91
CA ARG A 85 -14.45 -8.53 -10.84
C ARG A 85 -13.98 -8.56 -12.29
N THR A 86 -13.20 -7.57 -12.73
CA THR A 86 -12.74 -7.49 -14.13
C THR A 86 -11.34 -8.08 -14.28
N VAL A 87 -10.39 -7.68 -13.42
CA VAL A 87 -9.03 -8.22 -13.44
C VAL A 87 -8.96 -9.58 -12.74
N GLY A 88 -9.38 -9.64 -11.49
CA GLY A 88 -9.28 -10.79 -10.61
C GLY A 88 -7.90 -10.95 -9.96
N TYR A 89 -7.88 -11.23 -8.67
CA TYR A 89 -6.62 -11.43 -7.93
C TYR A 89 -5.83 -12.64 -8.41
N ASP A 90 -6.50 -13.71 -8.86
CA ASP A 90 -5.83 -14.89 -9.40
C ASP A 90 -5.06 -14.56 -10.68
N ALA A 91 -5.59 -13.69 -11.54
CA ALA A 91 -4.91 -13.25 -12.75
C ALA A 91 -3.67 -12.39 -12.40
N VAL A 92 -3.77 -11.52 -11.39
CA VAL A 92 -2.62 -10.75 -10.87
C VAL A 92 -1.56 -11.70 -10.34
N ALA A 93 -1.92 -12.61 -9.45
CA ALA A 93 -1.01 -13.58 -8.85
C ALA A 93 -0.33 -14.48 -9.91
N ALA A 94 -1.07 -14.95 -10.88
CA ALA A 94 -0.53 -15.76 -11.99
C ALA A 94 0.48 -14.95 -12.82
N ARG A 95 0.21 -13.67 -13.07
CA ARG A 95 1.12 -12.80 -13.82
C ARG A 95 2.41 -12.53 -13.03
N GLU A 96 2.30 -12.23 -11.76
CA GLU A 96 3.46 -12.00 -10.88
C GLU A 96 4.31 -13.27 -10.75
N SER A 97 3.68 -14.43 -10.54
CA SER A 97 4.36 -15.73 -10.47
C SER A 97 5.10 -16.12 -11.76
N ALA A 98 4.71 -15.56 -12.88
CA ALA A 98 5.43 -15.78 -14.15
C ALA A 98 6.57 -14.76 -14.33
N LEU A 99 6.35 -13.49 -14.00
CA LEU A 99 7.28 -12.41 -14.29
C LEU A 99 8.44 -12.32 -13.28
N VAL A 100 8.15 -12.51 -11.99
CA VAL A 100 9.15 -12.32 -10.93
C VAL A 100 10.28 -13.35 -11.06
N PRO A 101 10.01 -14.67 -11.18
CA PRO A 101 11.09 -15.66 -11.37
C PRO A 101 11.88 -15.41 -12.67
N TYR A 102 11.21 -14.99 -13.74
CA TYR A 102 11.89 -14.65 -14.99
C TYR A 102 12.84 -13.47 -14.78
N LEU A 103 12.38 -12.38 -14.16
CA LEU A 103 13.19 -11.20 -13.90
C LEU A 103 14.37 -11.52 -12.98
N MET A 104 14.13 -12.18 -11.85
CA MET A 104 15.19 -12.55 -10.91
C MET A 104 16.21 -13.50 -11.54
N GLY A 105 15.76 -14.46 -12.35
CA GLY A 105 16.64 -15.34 -13.09
C GLY A 105 17.54 -14.60 -14.07
N ARG A 106 17.01 -13.60 -14.79
CA ARG A 106 17.80 -12.76 -15.69
C ARG A 106 18.78 -11.84 -14.92
N MET A 107 18.36 -11.29 -13.78
CA MET A 107 19.23 -10.50 -12.92
C MET A 107 20.39 -11.32 -12.35
N ALA A 108 20.15 -12.58 -12.00
CA ALA A 108 21.19 -13.48 -11.48
C ALA A 108 22.30 -13.81 -12.51
N GLU A 109 22.07 -13.59 -13.80
CA GLU A 109 23.11 -13.72 -14.85
C GLU A 109 24.08 -12.54 -14.86
N LEU A 110 23.77 -11.45 -14.14
CA LEU A 110 24.52 -10.20 -14.11
C LEU A 110 25.22 -10.07 -12.75
N ASP A 111 26.51 -10.27 -12.72
CA ASP A 111 27.33 -10.33 -11.51
C ASP A 111 27.43 -9.00 -10.75
N PHE A 112 27.02 -7.90 -11.37
CA PHE A 112 27.01 -6.56 -10.79
C PHE A 112 25.65 -6.15 -10.18
N ILE A 113 24.64 -7.03 -10.20
CA ILE A 113 23.32 -6.77 -9.59
C ILE A 113 23.20 -7.53 -8.27
N ASP A 114 22.83 -6.80 -7.23
CA ASP A 114 22.47 -7.36 -5.94
C ASP A 114 20.96 -7.24 -5.74
N VAL A 115 20.23 -8.36 -5.77
CA VAL A 115 18.81 -8.41 -5.42
C VAL A 115 18.68 -8.38 -3.90
N ILE A 116 17.84 -7.46 -3.39
CA ILE A 116 17.61 -7.26 -1.97
C ILE A 116 16.30 -7.93 -1.58
N GLY A 117 16.37 -8.88 -0.66
CA GLY A 117 15.21 -9.66 -0.20
C GLY A 117 15.46 -11.17 -0.27
N PRO A 118 14.39 -11.97 -0.19
CA PRO A 118 14.48 -13.42 -0.29
C PRO A 118 15.11 -13.88 -1.61
N ALA A 119 15.94 -14.91 -1.57
CA ALA A 119 16.48 -15.54 -2.77
C ALA A 119 15.41 -16.35 -3.55
N ASP A 120 14.38 -16.80 -2.83
CA ASP A 120 13.26 -17.52 -3.43
C ASP A 120 12.29 -16.54 -4.10
N ALA A 121 12.17 -16.63 -5.41
CA ALA A 121 11.27 -15.79 -6.21
C ALA A 121 9.79 -15.94 -5.81
N SER A 122 9.38 -17.06 -5.24
CA SER A 122 8.01 -17.30 -4.77
C SER A 122 7.64 -16.47 -3.54
N ALA A 123 8.63 -15.95 -2.81
CA ALA A 123 8.45 -15.06 -1.68
C ALA A 123 8.29 -13.58 -2.07
N HIS A 124 8.37 -13.26 -3.37
CA HIS A 124 8.16 -11.91 -3.89
C HIS A 124 6.75 -11.75 -4.47
N HIS A 125 6.15 -10.59 -4.25
CA HIS A 125 4.81 -10.25 -4.70
C HIS A 125 4.85 -9.00 -5.60
N GLY A 126 5.24 -9.19 -6.87
CA GLY A 126 5.25 -8.15 -7.90
C GLY A 126 6.31 -7.05 -7.76
N VAL A 127 7.14 -7.09 -6.71
CA VAL A 127 8.22 -6.11 -6.49
C VAL A 127 9.55 -6.84 -6.35
N VAL A 128 10.56 -6.37 -7.08
CA VAL A 128 11.96 -6.84 -6.95
C VAL A 128 12.82 -5.62 -6.67
N SER A 129 13.40 -5.57 -5.49
CA SER A 129 14.34 -4.52 -5.07
C SER A 129 15.76 -4.95 -5.39
N PHE A 130 16.56 -4.04 -5.94
CA PHE A 130 17.93 -4.37 -6.34
C PHE A 130 18.85 -3.14 -6.31
N ASN A 131 20.14 -3.39 -6.25
CA ASN A 131 21.19 -2.40 -6.47
C ASN A 131 22.13 -2.83 -7.59
N VAL A 132 22.72 -1.85 -8.27
CA VAL A 132 23.82 -2.04 -9.22
C VAL A 132 25.12 -1.62 -8.52
N ARG A 133 26.06 -2.53 -8.40
CA ARG A 133 27.32 -2.26 -7.67
C ARG A 133 28.08 -1.07 -8.27
N GLY A 134 28.40 -0.13 -7.40
CA GLY A 134 29.17 1.05 -7.76
C GLY A 134 28.40 2.14 -8.53
N VAL A 135 27.07 1.99 -8.68
CA VAL A 135 26.20 2.98 -9.32
C VAL A 135 25.11 3.42 -8.36
N HIS A 136 24.94 4.73 -8.18
CA HIS A 136 23.87 5.26 -7.33
C HIS A 136 22.49 4.92 -7.93
N PRO A 137 21.49 4.50 -7.14
CA PRO A 137 20.17 4.11 -7.64
C PRO A 137 19.47 5.16 -8.50
N HIS A 138 19.62 6.46 -8.21
CA HIS A 138 19.08 7.53 -9.05
C HIS A 138 19.71 7.58 -10.44
N ASP A 139 21.01 7.27 -10.53
CA ASP A 139 21.71 7.21 -11.84
C ASP A 139 21.23 5.99 -12.64
N VAL A 140 21.05 4.85 -11.96
CA VAL A 140 20.44 3.65 -12.57
C VAL A 140 19.05 3.98 -13.11
N ALA A 141 18.19 4.65 -12.30
CA ALA A 141 16.87 5.05 -12.74
C ALA A 141 16.92 5.97 -13.96
N SER A 142 17.81 6.96 -13.98
CA SER A 142 17.95 7.91 -15.09
C SER A 142 18.42 7.22 -16.38
N ILE A 143 19.38 6.29 -16.27
CA ILE A 143 19.89 5.53 -17.43
C ILE A 143 18.81 4.62 -18.01
N LEU A 144 18.07 3.91 -17.14
CA LEU A 144 16.99 3.01 -17.57
C LEU A 144 15.81 3.79 -18.16
N ASP A 145 15.49 4.96 -17.62
CA ASP A 145 14.43 5.84 -18.13
C ASP A 145 14.73 6.27 -19.59
N ALA A 146 15.97 6.59 -19.90
CA ALA A 146 16.41 6.90 -21.27
C ALA A 146 16.18 5.72 -22.25
N SER A 147 16.05 4.50 -21.73
CA SER A 147 15.73 3.29 -22.52
C SER A 147 14.24 2.89 -22.42
N GLY A 148 13.42 3.72 -21.81
CA GLY A 148 11.98 3.48 -21.62
C GLY A 148 11.65 2.47 -20.50
N VAL A 149 12.60 2.17 -19.60
CA VAL A 149 12.40 1.28 -18.46
C VAL A 149 12.21 2.11 -17.19
N CYS A 150 11.01 2.13 -16.67
CA CYS A 150 10.65 2.90 -15.47
C CYS A 150 10.90 2.08 -14.20
N ILE A 151 11.75 2.59 -13.31
CA ILE A 151 11.97 2.07 -11.98
C ILE A 151 11.78 3.18 -10.93
N ARG A 152 11.75 2.81 -9.67
CA ARG A 152 11.79 3.78 -8.56
C ARG A 152 13.11 3.66 -7.83
N ALA A 153 13.70 4.81 -7.46
CA ALA A 153 14.91 4.87 -6.65
C ALA A 153 14.63 5.62 -5.35
N GLY A 154 15.26 5.21 -4.25
CA GLY A 154 15.20 5.88 -2.94
C GLY A 154 14.82 4.95 -1.79
N HIS A 155 14.38 5.51 -0.67
CA HIS A 155 14.06 4.75 0.54
C HIS A 155 12.67 4.09 0.54
N HIS A 156 11.81 4.41 -0.41
CA HIS A 156 10.45 3.84 -0.57
C HIS A 156 9.57 3.92 0.70
N CYS A 157 9.74 4.96 1.52
CA CYS A 157 9.10 5.14 2.84
C CYS A 157 9.50 4.05 3.86
N ALA A 158 10.65 3.38 3.67
CA ALA A 158 11.11 2.25 4.47
C ALA A 158 12.57 2.43 4.96
N GLN A 159 13.01 3.66 5.22
CA GLN A 159 14.40 3.95 5.62
C GLN A 159 14.89 3.11 6.82
N PRO A 160 14.09 2.89 7.90
CA PRO A 160 14.55 2.02 8.99
C PRO A 160 14.82 0.58 8.55
N LEU A 161 14.02 0.04 7.61
CA LEU A 161 14.23 -1.29 7.05
C LEU A 161 15.54 -1.34 6.25
N LEU A 162 15.79 -0.35 5.41
CA LEU A 162 17.03 -0.28 4.62
C LEU A 162 18.26 -0.19 5.53
N THR A 163 18.18 0.63 6.59
CA THR A 163 19.25 0.72 7.59
C THR A 163 19.51 -0.63 8.26
N TRP A 164 18.44 -1.35 8.63
CA TRP A 164 18.55 -2.70 9.23
C TRP A 164 19.16 -3.70 8.26
N LEU A 165 18.86 -3.62 6.97
CA LEU A 165 19.43 -4.45 5.91
C LEU A 165 20.88 -4.05 5.54
N GLY A 166 21.39 -2.92 6.04
CA GLY A 166 22.70 -2.38 5.66
C GLY A 166 22.73 -1.79 4.25
N VAL A 167 21.58 -1.38 3.72
CA VAL A 167 21.41 -0.79 2.40
C VAL A 167 21.10 0.69 2.56
N GLU A 168 21.90 1.58 1.96
CA GLU A 168 21.67 3.03 2.08
C GLU A 168 20.48 3.49 1.23
N ASN A 169 20.38 2.99 0.00
CA ASN A 169 19.32 3.32 -0.97
C ASN A 169 19.05 2.13 -1.90
N LEU A 170 17.88 2.12 -2.48
CA LEU A 170 17.46 1.16 -3.53
C LEU A 170 17.10 1.89 -4.83
#